data_d404f43805a85209b146809e8d7ff18b
#
_entry.id   d404f43805a85209b146809e8d7ff18b
#
_cell.length_a   1.000
_cell.length_b   1.000
_cell.length_c   1.000
_cell.angle_alpha   90.00
_cell.angle_beta   90.00
_cell.angle_gamma   90.00
#
_symmetry.space_group_name_H-M   'P 1'
#
loop_
_entity.id
_entity.type
_entity.pdbx_description
1 polymer ?
#
loop_
_entity_poly.entity_id
_entity_poly.type
_entity_poly.pdbx_seq_one_letter_code
_entity_poly.pdbx_strand_id
1 'polypeptide(L)'
;CYLHLVQHYQFTYLKDKDAPCVPIYTEPSNSSTVPKGKSTVAQVYQRIFDDLNLAQDYLKNYVRSGDNQKFKPDVAVVDGLLARAYLLTGQWEEAAKAAEAARTGYALMTTTAEYEGFNNISNKEWIWGFPQIPSQSDASYNFYYLDATYVGAYSSFMADPHLKDTFIEGDIRLPLFQWMREGYLGYKKFHMRADDTADLVLMRASEMYLIEAEAKVRDGVALNQAVIPLNTLRNARGVGDYDVTGKSQEDVLNEILMERRRELWGEGFGITDILRTQGSVVRTALSDEMQKTEVDCWQEGGSFEKRNPLGHWFLNFPNGKPFTANSTYYLYAIPQKEINANPNI
;
A
#
# COMPACT_ATOMS: atom_id res chain seq x y z
N CYS A 1 3.00 -14.54 5.19
CA CYS A 1 1.71 -15.11 4.74
C CYS A 1 0.57 -14.69 5.66
N TYR A 2 0.56 -15.01 6.97
CA TYR A 2 -0.57 -14.74 7.88
C TYR A 2 -0.96 -13.28 7.96
N LEU A 3 -0.01 -12.33 7.89
CA LEU A 3 -0.30 -10.89 7.89
C LEU A 3 -1.20 -10.46 6.72
N HIS A 4 -1.06 -11.08 5.54
CA HIS A 4 -1.97 -10.85 4.42
C HIS A 4 -3.30 -11.57 4.61
N LEU A 5 -3.26 -12.85 5.01
CA LEU A 5 -4.49 -13.63 5.18
C LEU A 5 -5.45 -13.00 6.19
N VAL A 6 -4.94 -12.56 7.35
CA VAL A 6 -5.78 -11.96 8.40
C VAL A 6 -6.46 -10.66 7.95
N GLN A 7 -5.83 -9.89 7.06
CA GLN A 7 -6.38 -8.64 6.54
C GLN A 7 -7.42 -8.83 5.42
N HIS A 8 -7.38 -9.97 4.71
CA HIS A 8 -8.25 -10.19 3.56
C HIS A 8 -9.44 -11.10 3.85
N TYR A 9 -9.34 -12.00 4.83
CA TYR A 9 -10.38 -12.97 5.14
C TYR A 9 -11.21 -12.62 6.37
N GLN A 10 -10.84 -11.58 7.13
CA GLN A 10 -11.61 -11.10 8.27
C GLN A 10 -11.42 -9.60 8.45
N PHE A 11 -12.36 -8.99 9.18
CA PHE A 11 -12.26 -7.58 9.59
C PHE A 11 -11.10 -7.38 10.58
N THR A 12 -10.71 -6.11 10.73
CA THR A 12 -9.56 -5.71 11.54
C THR A 12 -9.62 -6.18 12.98
N TYR A 13 -8.46 -6.38 13.58
CA TYR A 13 -8.28 -6.68 15.01
C TYR A 13 -9.04 -5.71 15.92
N LEU A 14 -8.99 -4.40 15.62
CA LEU A 14 -9.68 -3.37 16.42
C LEU A 14 -11.20 -3.41 16.30
N LYS A 15 -11.73 -4.09 15.30
CA LYS A 15 -13.18 -4.29 15.18
C LYS A 15 -13.64 -5.50 15.99
N ASP A 16 -13.00 -6.64 15.79
CA ASP A 16 -13.35 -7.90 16.47
C ASP A 16 -12.17 -8.88 16.45
N LYS A 17 -11.34 -8.83 17.49
CA LYS A 17 -10.17 -9.70 17.62
C LYS A 17 -10.54 -11.17 17.88
N ASP A 18 -11.75 -11.45 18.35
CA ASP A 18 -12.22 -12.78 18.70
C ASP A 18 -12.96 -13.46 17.53
N ALA A 19 -13.20 -12.73 16.43
CA ALA A 19 -13.82 -13.27 15.23
C ALA A 19 -12.99 -14.42 14.63
N PRO A 20 -13.65 -15.50 14.14
CA PRO A 20 -12.97 -16.61 13.46
C PRO A 20 -12.36 -16.12 12.13
N CYS A 21 -11.10 -16.47 11.87
CA CYS A 21 -10.35 -15.99 10.71
C CYS A 21 -9.84 -17.14 9.84
N VAL A 22 -8.59 -17.54 10.01
CA VAL A 22 -7.94 -18.58 9.19
C VAL A 22 -7.30 -19.65 10.07
N PRO A 23 -7.15 -20.90 9.58
CA PRO A 23 -6.44 -21.93 10.31
C PRO A 23 -4.93 -21.63 10.39
N ILE A 24 -4.29 -22.01 11.51
CA ILE A 24 -2.85 -21.85 11.72
C ILE A 24 -2.16 -23.20 11.57
N TYR A 25 -1.31 -23.32 10.55
CA TYR A 25 -0.43 -24.46 10.32
C TYR A 25 1.00 -24.08 10.67
N THR A 26 1.65 -24.87 11.52
CA THR A 26 3.03 -24.67 11.99
C THR A 26 4.00 -25.68 11.41
N GLU A 27 3.47 -26.74 10.78
CA GLU A 27 4.21 -27.80 10.14
C GLU A 27 3.78 -27.92 8.67
N PRO A 28 4.64 -28.43 7.79
CA PRO A 28 4.27 -28.72 6.41
C PRO A 28 3.10 -29.70 6.33
N SER A 29 2.11 -29.37 5.51
CA SER A 29 0.94 -30.22 5.29
C SER A 29 1.24 -31.32 4.27
N ASN A 30 0.62 -32.49 4.44
CA ASN A 30 0.67 -33.63 3.51
C ASN A 30 -0.73 -34.26 3.38
N SER A 31 -0.85 -35.34 2.62
CA SER A 31 -2.14 -36.03 2.35
C SER A 31 -2.82 -36.60 3.57
N SER A 32 -2.11 -36.81 4.68
CA SER A 32 -2.66 -37.28 5.95
C SER A 32 -2.88 -36.20 7.00
N THR A 33 -2.56 -34.94 6.67
CA THR A 33 -2.78 -33.83 7.59
C THR A 33 -4.26 -33.58 7.77
N VAL A 34 -4.73 -33.70 9.03
CA VAL A 34 -6.11 -33.36 9.38
C VAL A 34 -6.31 -31.85 9.26
N PRO A 35 -7.30 -31.40 8.46
CA PRO A 35 -7.59 -29.97 8.32
C PRO A 35 -7.93 -29.32 9.66
N LYS A 36 -7.35 -28.15 9.94
CA LYS A 36 -7.61 -27.39 11.17
C LYS A 36 -8.80 -26.46 10.99
N GLY A 37 -9.52 -26.21 12.08
CA GLY A 37 -10.54 -25.17 12.15
C GLY A 37 -9.94 -23.77 12.17
N LYS A 38 -10.80 -22.76 12.05
CA LYS A 38 -10.42 -21.34 12.10
C LYS A 38 -9.86 -20.99 13.48
N SER A 39 -8.74 -20.28 13.47
CA SER A 39 -8.25 -19.55 14.64
C SER A 39 -8.88 -18.17 14.70
N THR A 40 -8.91 -17.55 15.87
CA THR A 40 -9.37 -16.15 15.98
C THR A 40 -8.37 -15.17 15.39
N VAL A 41 -8.82 -13.96 15.06
CA VAL A 41 -7.93 -12.87 14.62
C VAL A 41 -6.80 -12.66 15.63
N ALA A 42 -7.11 -12.64 16.95
CA ALA A 42 -6.11 -12.50 17.99
C ALA A 42 -5.05 -13.62 17.97
N GLN A 43 -5.47 -14.88 17.79
CA GLN A 43 -4.54 -16.00 17.70
C GLN A 43 -3.64 -15.91 16.46
N VAL A 44 -4.17 -15.42 15.33
CA VAL A 44 -3.36 -15.21 14.13
C VAL A 44 -2.31 -14.10 14.34
N TYR A 45 -2.69 -12.96 14.96
CA TYR A 45 -1.73 -11.92 15.29
C TYR A 45 -0.69 -12.36 16.32
N GLN A 46 -1.08 -13.14 17.33
CA GLN A 46 -0.11 -13.73 18.27
C GLN A 46 0.94 -14.56 17.53
N ARG A 47 0.49 -15.42 16.59
CA ARG A 47 1.42 -16.19 15.75
C ARG A 47 2.33 -15.31 14.91
N ILE A 48 1.82 -14.23 14.35
CA ILE A 48 2.62 -13.25 13.59
C ILE A 48 3.72 -12.64 14.48
N PHE A 49 3.38 -12.20 15.69
CA PHE A 49 4.35 -11.63 16.62
C PHE A 49 5.38 -12.66 17.07
N ASP A 50 4.99 -13.88 17.39
CA ASP A 50 5.91 -14.95 17.78
C ASP A 50 6.95 -15.22 16.68
N ASP A 51 6.48 -15.34 15.42
CA ASP A 51 7.34 -15.57 14.27
C ASP A 51 8.29 -14.39 13.98
N LEU A 52 7.78 -13.14 14.08
CA LEU A 52 8.59 -11.95 13.79
C LEU A 52 9.62 -11.68 14.89
N ASN A 53 9.27 -11.87 16.17
CA ASN A 53 10.24 -11.73 17.26
C ASN A 53 11.36 -12.77 17.15
N LEU A 54 11.03 -14.00 16.82
CA LEU A 54 12.02 -15.05 16.58
C LEU A 54 12.90 -14.72 15.37
N ALA A 55 12.32 -14.19 14.28
CA ALA A 55 13.06 -13.75 13.10
C ALA A 55 14.03 -12.59 13.43
N GLN A 56 13.61 -11.63 14.26
CA GLN A 56 14.46 -10.52 14.72
C GLN A 56 15.70 -11.06 15.45
N ASP A 57 15.54 -12.04 16.34
CA ASP A 57 16.65 -12.68 17.05
C ASP A 57 17.63 -13.39 16.09
N TYR A 58 17.11 -14.09 15.08
CA TYR A 58 17.97 -14.79 14.11
C TYR A 58 18.70 -13.82 13.19
N LEU A 59 18.10 -12.69 12.84
CA LEU A 59 18.65 -11.75 11.85
C LEU A 59 19.45 -10.59 12.46
N LYS A 60 19.52 -10.45 13.80
CA LYS A 60 20.15 -9.30 14.48
C LYS A 60 21.61 -9.02 14.07
N ASN A 61 22.34 -10.02 13.63
CA ASN A 61 23.73 -9.90 13.17
C ASN A 61 23.89 -10.07 11.66
N TYR A 62 22.78 -10.24 10.92
CA TYR A 62 22.84 -10.40 9.48
C TYR A 62 22.92 -9.03 8.79
N VAL A 63 23.89 -8.90 7.89
CA VAL A 63 24.08 -7.70 7.06
C VAL A 63 24.04 -8.12 5.60
N ARG A 64 23.22 -7.45 4.81
CA ARG A 64 23.19 -7.64 3.35
C ARG A 64 24.52 -7.22 2.72
N SER A 65 24.92 -7.93 1.67
CA SER A 65 26.18 -7.65 0.95
C SER A 65 26.08 -6.48 -0.06
N GLY A 66 24.93 -5.83 -0.21
CA GLY A 66 24.72 -4.69 -1.11
C GLY A 66 23.25 -4.41 -1.39
N ASP A 67 22.98 -3.27 -2.02
CA ASP A 67 21.61 -2.75 -2.27
C ASP A 67 20.78 -3.65 -3.20
N ASN A 68 21.41 -4.38 -4.12
CA ASN A 68 20.74 -5.36 -4.96
C ASN A 68 20.28 -6.63 -4.22
N GLN A 69 20.65 -6.78 -2.93
CA GLN A 69 20.24 -7.91 -2.07
C GLN A 69 18.99 -7.61 -1.23
N LYS A 70 18.24 -6.53 -1.52
CA LYS A 70 17.02 -6.17 -0.80
C LYS A 70 15.88 -7.20 -0.92
N PHE A 71 16.02 -8.23 -1.72
CA PHE A 71 15.11 -9.38 -1.74
C PHE A 71 15.31 -10.35 -0.55
N LYS A 72 16.47 -10.29 0.13
CA LYS A 72 16.74 -11.07 1.34
C LYS A 72 16.25 -10.29 2.56
N PRO A 73 15.34 -10.83 3.37
CA PRO A 73 14.95 -10.18 4.60
C PRO A 73 16.14 -9.99 5.55
N ASP A 74 16.21 -8.82 6.17
CA ASP A 74 17.11 -8.49 7.28
C ASP A 74 16.29 -7.93 8.45
N VAL A 75 16.95 -7.44 9.48
CA VAL A 75 16.27 -6.90 10.67
C VAL A 75 15.35 -5.73 10.31
N ALA A 76 15.72 -4.87 9.35
CA ALA A 76 14.86 -3.75 8.95
C ALA A 76 13.55 -4.21 8.31
N VAL A 77 13.56 -5.32 7.55
CA VAL A 77 12.33 -5.92 7.03
C VAL A 77 11.46 -6.47 8.15
N VAL A 78 12.06 -7.12 9.15
CA VAL A 78 11.32 -7.65 10.31
C VAL A 78 10.70 -6.52 11.12
N ASP A 79 11.45 -5.46 11.40
CA ASP A 79 10.97 -4.27 12.10
C ASP A 79 9.80 -3.62 11.34
N GLY A 80 9.88 -3.51 10.01
CA GLY A 80 8.78 -2.99 9.20
C GLY A 80 7.54 -3.87 9.20
N LEU A 81 7.69 -5.20 9.23
CA LEU A 81 6.55 -6.13 9.39
C LEU A 81 5.95 -6.05 10.79
N LEU A 82 6.77 -5.88 11.83
CA LEU A 82 6.32 -5.61 13.19
C LEU A 82 5.57 -4.27 13.26
N ALA A 83 6.09 -3.20 12.63
CA ALA A 83 5.41 -1.91 12.57
C ALA A 83 4.01 -2.01 11.95
N ARG A 84 3.87 -2.76 10.84
CA ARG A 84 2.56 -3.05 10.24
C ARG A 84 1.65 -3.82 11.19
N ALA A 85 2.15 -4.86 11.86
CA ALA A 85 1.37 -5.69 12.77
C ALA A 85 0.92 -4.90 14.03
N TYR A 86 1.81 -4.11 14.62
CA TYR A 86 1.51 -3.25 15.76
C TYR A 86 0.48 -2.16 15.40
N LEU A 87 0.61 -1.51 14.23
CA LEU A 87 -0.37 -0.55 13.73
C LEU A 87 -1.77 -1.18 13.60
N LEU A 88 -1.85 -2.40 13.07
CA LEU A 88 -3.09 -3.14 12.86
C LEU A 88 -3.74 -3.62 14.16
N THR A 89 -2.97 -3.77 15.23
CA THR A 89 -3.46 -4.25 16.53
C THR A 89 -3.61 -3.13 17.58
N GLY A 90 -3.31 -1.86 17.21
CA GLY A 90 -3.46 -0.72 18.09
C GLY A 90 -2.36 -0.57 19.15
N GLN A 91 -1.23 -1.23 18.94
CA GLN A 91 -0.04 -1.09 19.79
C GLN A 91 0.80 0.08 19.26
N TRP A 92 0.34 1.31 19.58
CA TRP A 92 0.80 2.52 18.88
C TRP A 92 2.26 2.86 19.19
N GLU A 93 2.67 2.80 20.43
CA GLU A 93 4.05 3.07 20.84
C GLU A 93 5.03 2.11 20.16
N GLU A 94 4.71 0.81 20.16
CA GLU A 94 5.50 -0.24 19.51
C GLU A 94 5.53 -0.07 17.99
N ALA A 95 4.40 0.33 17.40
CA ALA A 95 4.32 0.61 15.96
C ALA A 95 5.26 1.76 15.56
N ALA A 96 5.27 2.85 16.32
CA ALA A 96 6.15 3.98 16.07
C ALA A 96 7.62 3.60 16.20
N LYS A 97 8.02 2.88 17.27
CA LYS A 97 9.39 2.42 17.47
C LYS A 97 9.88 1.48 16.38
N ALA A 98 9.06 0.50 16.02
CA ALA A 98 9.40 -0.46 14.97
C ALA A 98 9.51 0.22 13.60
N ALA A 99 8.63 1.16 13.27
CA ALA A 99 8.69 1.92 12.03
C ALA A 99 9.96 2.80 11.94
N GLU A 100 10.33 3.46 13.02
CA GLU A 100 11.58 4.24 13.10
C GLU A 100 12.81 3.35 12.93
N ALA A 101 12.84 2.19 13.58
CA ALA A 101 13.93 1.21 13.43
C ALA A 101 14.04 0.73 11.99
N ALA A 102 12.91 0.36 11.36
CA ALA A 102 12.88 -0.16 10.00
C ALA A 102 13.37 0.85 8.95
N ARG A 103 13.07 2.15 9.10
CA ARG A 103 13.47 3.19 8.13
C ARG A 103 14.89 3.73 8.33
N THR A 104 15.51 3.42 9.47
CA THR A 104 16.83 3.94 9.80
C THR A 104 17.87 3.45 8.79
N GLY A 105 18.61 4.40 8.19
CA GLY A 105 19.60 4.14 7.15
C GLY A 105 19.07 4.17 5.71
N TYR A 106 17.76 4.35 5.51
CA TYR A 106 17.15 4.50 4.19
C TYR A 106 16.84 5.96 3.90
N ALA A 107 17.28 6.45 2.73
CA ALA A 107 17.05 7.83 2.31
C ALA A 107 15.75 7.94 1.52
N LEU A 108 15.06 9.10 1.64
CA LEU A 108 13.87 9.39 0.84
C LEU A 108 14.24 9.85 -0.57
N MET A 109 13.40 9.54 -1.55
CA MET A 109 13.46 10.13 -2.89
C MET A 109 13.07 11.61 -2.82
N THR A 110 13.76 12.46 -3.58
CA THR A 110 13.57 13.92 -3.52
C THR A 110 13.37 14.56 -4.89
N THR A 111 13.34 13.76 -5.95
CA THR A 111 13.14 14.26 -7.33
C THR A 111 12.09 13.41 -8.06
N THR A 112 11.42 14.02 -9.03
CA THR A 112 10.48 13.32 -9.91
C THR A 112 11.13 12.12 -10.60
N ALA A 113 12.37 12.27 -11.09
CA ALA A 113 13.08 11.20 -11.78
C ALA A 113 13.40 9.99 -10.89
N GLU A 114 13.66 10.19 -9.59
CA GLU A 114 13.83 9.09 -8.63
C GLU A 114 12.53 8.36 -8.33
N TYR A 115 11.39 9.07 -8.49
CA TYR A 115 10.07 8.54 -8.18
C TYR A 115 9.39 7.90 -9.40
N GLU A 116 9.82 8.22 -10.61
CA GLU A 116 9.27 7.69 -11.86
C GLU A 116 9.70 6.24 -12.12
N GLY A 117 8.78 5.42 -12.59
CA GLY A 117 9.01 4.03 -12.98
C GLY A 117 8.95 3.02 -11.86
N PHE A 118 9.46 3.32 -10.69
CA PHE A 118 9.38 2.50 -9.48
C PHE A 118 9.71 1.01 -9.71
N ASN A 119 10.76 0.73 -10.51
CA ASN A 119 11.01 -0.56 -11.13
C ASN A 119 12.40 -1.15 -10.82
N ASN A 120 13.13 -0.59 -9.84
CA ASN A 120 14.51 -0.99 -9.55
C ASN A 120 14.73 -1.21 -8.05
N ILE A 121 15.14 -2.40 -7.67
CA ILE A 121 15.41 -2.82 -6.29
C ILE A 121 16.52 -2.00 -5.62
N SER A 122 17.44 -1.39 -6.40
CA SER A 122 18.51 -0.55 -5.85
C SER A 122 18.02 0.84 -5.40
N ASN A 123 16.73 1.18 -5.59
CA ASN A 123 16.15 2.43 -5.12
C ASN A 123 16.47 2.65 -3.63
N LYS A 124 17.00 3.83 -3.30
CA LYS A 124 17.52 4.16 -1.95
C LYS A 124 16.46 4.11 -0.85
N GLU A 125 15.18 4.26 -1.22
CA GLU A 125 14.04 4.27 -0.29
C GLU A 125 13.51 2.86 0.00
N TRP A 126 13.83 1.86 -0.86
CA TRP A 126 13.31 0.52 -0.69
C TRP A 126 14.02 -0.23 0.42
N ILE A 127 13.27 -0.75 1.37
CA ILE A 127 13.72 -1.65 2.45
C ILE A 127 13.70 -3.10 1.97
N TRP A 128 12.64 -3.48 1.25
CA TRP A 128 12.42 -4.84 0.76
C TRP A 128 11.80 -4.80 -0.63
N GLY A 129 12.30 -5.63 -1.52
CA GLY A 129 11.79 -5.74 -2.89
C GLY A 129 12.09 -7.09 -3.49
N PHE A 130 11.49 -7.38 -4.62
CA PHE A 130 11.70 -8.62 -5.36
C PHE A 130 12.21 -8.30 -6.77
N PRO A 131 13.47 -8.71 -7.11
CA PRO A 131 14.05 -8.42 -8.41
C PRO A 131 13.41 -9.28 -9.50
N GLN A 132 13.29 -8.72 -10.70
CA GLN A 132 12.78 -9.40 -11.89
C GLN A 132 13.82 -9.44 -12.98
N ILE A 133 13.88 -10.55 -13.71
CA ILE A 133 14.69 -10.74 -14.91
C ILE A 133 13.82 -11.32 -16.04
N PRO A 134 14.17 -11.12 -17.33
CA PRO A 134 13.33 -11.55 -18.45
C PRO A 134 12.94 -13.04 -18.44
N SER A 135 13.80 -13.91 -17.92
CA SER A 135 13.50 -15.35 -17.78
C SER A 135 12.50 -15.68 -16.65
N GLN A 136 12.09 -14.69 -15.85
CA GLN A 136 11.14 -14.81 -14.74
C GLN A 136 10.02 -13.77 -14.89
N SER A 137 9.61 -13.51 -16.12
CA SER A 137 8.70 -12.41 -16.47
C SER A 137 7.28 -12.54 -15.91
N ASP A 138 6.87 -13.73 -15.43
CA ASP A 138 5.53 -13.92 -14.86
C ASP A 138 5.23 -12.97 -13.69
N ALA A 139 6.25 -12.63 -12.88
CA ALA A 139 6.07 -11.69 -11.79
C ALA A 139 5.98 -10.23 -12.26
N SER A 140 6.53 -9.90 -13.43
CA SER A 140 6.40 -8.58 -14.07
C SER A 140 4.99 -8.35 -14.63
N TYR A 141 4.20 -9.41 -14.81
CA TYR A 141 2.87 -9.34 -15.38
C TYR A 141 1.95 -8.34 -14.65
N ASN A 142 2.11 -8.20 -13.34
CA ASN A 142 1.35 -7.21 -12.56
C ASN A 142 1.66 -5.76 -12.95
N PHE A 143 2.86 -5.45 -13.45
CA PHE A 143 3.22 -4.13 -13.93
C PHE A 143 2.45 -3.72 -15.17
N TYR A 144 2.04 -4.64 -16.03
CA TYR A 144 1.21 -4.33 -17.19
C TYR A 144 -0.12 -3.66 -16.82
N TYR A 145 -0.65 -3.94 -15.64
CA TYR A 145 -1.86 -3.27 -15.14
C TYR A 145 -1.59 -1.88 -14.60
N LEU A 146 -0.42 -1.66 -14.00
CA LEU A 146 -0.03 -0.41 -13.34
C LEU A 146 0.65 0.57 -14.29
N ASP A 147 1.32 0.07 -15.34
CA ASP A 147 2.02 0.90 -16.32
C ASP A 147 1.02 1.59 -17.25
N ALA A 148 0.72 2.85 -16.97
CA ALA A 148 -0.17 3.66 -17.78
C ALA A 148 0.38 3.97 -19.19
N THR A 149 1.69 3.81 -19.41
CA THR A 149 2.35 4.03 -20.69
C THR A 149 2.35 2.79 -21.59
N TYR A 150 2.05 1.61 -21.02
CA TYR A 150 1.99 0.38 -21.79
C TYR A 150 0.83 0.36 -22.76
N VAL A 151 1.11 0.03 -24.02
CA VAL A 151 0.16 0.04 -25.12
C VAL A 151 -0.48 -1.34 -25.32
N GLY A 152 -0.86 -2.00 -24.28
CA GLY A 152 -1.50 -3.31 -24.35
C GLY A 152 -2.88 -3.31 -23.69
N ALA A 153 -3.56 -4.46 -23.75
CA ALA A 153 -4.87 -4.65 -23.15
C ALA A 153 -4.87 -4.56 -21.60
N TYR A 154 -3.70 -4.42 -20.99
CA TYR A 154 -3.54 -4.55 -19.53
C TYR A 154 -3.39 -3.23 -18.78
N SER A 155 -3.23 -2.09 -19.44
CA SER A 155 -3.13 -0.76 -18.81
C SER A 155 -4.46 -0.31 -18.20
N SER A 156 -4.87 -0.90 -17.09
CA SER A 156 -6.21 -0.76 -16.52
C SER A 156 -6.27 -0.10 -15.15
N PHE A 157 -5.14 0.07 -14.46
CA PHE A 157 -5.11 0.80 -13.19
C PHE A 157 -4.76 2.26 -13.42
N MET A 158 -5.78 3.05 -13.71
CA MET A 158 -5.66 4.48 -13.91
C MET A 158 -5.89 5.24 -12.60
N ALA A 159 -5.34 6.44 -12.49
CA ALA A 159 -5.50 7.26 -11.31
C ALA A 159 -6.88 7.95 -11.29
N ASP A 160 -7.38 8.20 -10.09
CA ASP A 160 -8.55 9.04 -9.89
C ASP A 160 -8.17 10.53 -10.09
N PRO A 161 -8.84 11.27 -10.98
CA PRO A 161 -8.61 12.70 -11.12
C PRO A 161 -8.75 13.47 -9.79
N HIS A 162 -9.72 13.11 -8.94
CA HIS A 162 -9.88 13.72 -7.62
C HIS A 162 -8.68 13.44 -6.67
N LEU A 163 -7.98 12.32 -6.85
CA LEU A 163 -6.74 12.08 -6.13
C LEU A 163 -5.66 13.06 -6.59
N LYS A 164 -5.52 13.28 -7.90
CA LYS A 164 -4.56 14.27 -8.44
C LYS A 164 -4.80 15.66 -7.85
N ASP A 165 -6.07 16.07 -7.69
CA ASP A 165 -6.44 17.38 -7.15
C ASP A 165 -6.04 17.56 -5.67
N THR A 166 -5.65 16.50 -4.97
CA THR A 166 -5.12 16.58 -3.61
C THR A 166 -3.63 16.89 -3.54
N PHE A 167 -2.91 16.82 -4.67
CA PHE A 167 -1.50 17.21 -4.74
C PHE A 167 -1.39 18.72 -4.93
N ILE A 168 -0.39 19.33 -4.31
CA ILE A 168 -0.17 20.77 -4.39
C ILE A 168 1.01 21.10 -5.31
N GLU A 169 1.08 22.34 -5.77
CA GLU A 169 2.18 22.83 -6.58
C GLU A 169 3.52 22.63 -5.87
N GLY A 170 4.54 22.20 -6.61
CA GLY A 170 5.86 21.86 -6.09
C GLY A 170 6.03 20.40 -5.70
N ASP A 171 4.95 19.61 -5.59
CA ASP A 171 5.04 18.18 -5.32
C ASP A 171 5.74 17.46 -6.48
N ILE A 172 6.85 16.78 -6.16
CA ILE A 172 7.67 16.04 -7.15
C ILE A 172 6.88 14.91 -7.86
N ARG A 173 5.77 14.46 -7.27
CA ARG A 173 4.91 13.40 -7.81
C ARG A 173 3.88 13.93 -8.81
N LEU A 174 3.52 15.23 -8.74
CA LEU A 174 2.49 15.84 -9.56
C LEU A 174 2.80 15.77 -11.08
N PRO A 175 4.05 15.97 -11.55
CA PRO A 175 4.39 15.89 -12.97
C PRO A 175 4.25 14.47 -13.57
N LEU A 176 4.08 13.45 -12.74
CA LEU A 176 3.91 12.07 -13.21
C LEU A 176 2.48 11.75 -13.65
N PHE A 177 1.51 12.61 -13.36
CA PHE A 177 0.15 12.47 -13.86
C PHE A 177 0.07 12.94 -15.33
N GLN A 178 -0.58 12.13 -16.16
CA GLN A 178 -0.79 12.45 -17.57
C GLN A 178 -2.09 11.83 -18.06
N TRP A 179 -2.88 12.61 -18.80
CA TRP A 179 -4.04 12.07 -19.49
C TRP A 179 -3.60 11.13 -20.61
N MET A 180 -4.23 9.99 -20.70
CA MET A 180 -3.88 8.89 -21.61
C MET A 180 -4.96 8.72 -22.68
N ARG A 181 -4.66 7.94 -23.69
CA ARG A 181 -5.40 7.70 -24.95
C ARG A 181 -6.92 7.83 -24.89
N GLU A 182 -7.53 7.16 -23.94
CA GLU A 182 -8.98 7.06 -23.83
C GLU A 182 -9.63 8.22 -23.05
N GLY A 183 -8.83 9.11 -22.48
CA GLY A 183 -9.28 10.15 -21.56
C GLY A 183 -9.17 9.76 -20.09
N TYR A 184 -8.53 8.65 -19.78
CA TYR A 184 -8.20 8.29 -18.37
C TYR A 184 -6.92 8.96 -17.89
N LEU A 185 -6.87 9.25 -16.59
CA LEU A 185 -5.68 9.82 -15.97
C LEU A 185 -4.67 8.70 -15.64
N GLY A 186 -3.55 8.66 -16.34
CA GLY A 186 -2.42 7.80 -16.01
C GLY A 186 -1.56 8.39 -14.91
N TYR A 187 -0.89 7.53 -14.14
CA TYR A 187 0.12 7.94 -13.16
C TYR A 187 1.41 7.17 -13.42
N LYS A 188 2.44 7.83 -13.97
CA LYS A 188 3.71 7.24 -14.40
C LYS A 188 4.65 6.86 -13.25
N LYS A 189 4.13 6.74 -12.03
CA LYS A 189 4.85 6.17 -10.89
C LYS A 189 5.37 4.78 -11.22
N PHE A 190 4.58 3.96 -11.92
CA PHE A 190 4.96 2.62 -12.32
C PHE A 190 5.10 2.53 -13.83
N HIS A 191 6.26 2.11 -14.30
CA HIS A 191 6.43 1.65 -15.67
C HIS A 191 7.59 0.64 -15.78
N MET A 192 7.50 -0.24 -16.76
CA MET A 192 8.51 -1.27 -17.00
C MET A 192 9.82 -0.69 -17.50
N ARG A 193 10.90 -1.41 -17.27
CA ARG A 193 12.19 -1.18 -17.93
C ARG A 193 12.11 -1.55 -19.41
N ALA A 194 13.15 -1.18 -20.17
CA ALA A 194 13.22 -1.47 -21.61
C ALA A 194 13.26 -2.97 -21.97
N ASP A 195 13.50 -3.85 -21.00
CA ASP A 195 13.49 -5.31 -21.14
C ASP A 195 12.14 -5.94 -20.75
N ASP A 196 11.08 -5.12 -20.63
CA ASP A 196 9.72 -5.50 -20.22
C ASP A 196 9.65 -6.14 -18.82
N THR A 197 10.59 -5.81 -17.95
CA THR A 197 10.60 -6.24 -16.55
C THR A 197 10.52 -5.06 -15.60
N ALA A 198 10.11 -5.32 -14.36
CA ALA A 198 10.15 -4.35 -13.26
C ALA A 198 10.29 -5.06 -11.92
N ASP A 199 11.20 -4.58 -11.08
CA ASP A 199 11.32 -5.10 -9.72
C ASP A 199 10.09 -4.68 -8.90
N LEU A 200 9.68 -5.53 -7.96
CA LEU A 200 8.48 -5.30 -7.16
C LEU A 200 8.87 -4.75 -5.78
N VAL A 201 8.34 -3.59 -5.42
CA VAL A 201 8.46 -3.04 -4.07
C VAL A 201 7.56 -3.82 -3.11
N LEU A 202 8.10 -4.21 -1.95
CA LEU A 202 7.37 -4.88 -0.88
C LEU A 202 7.31 -4.03 0.40
N MET A 203 8.33 -3.18 0.61
CA MET A 203 8.42 -2.26 1.74
C MET A 203 9.40 -1.13 1.43
N ARG A 204 9.08 0.08 1.89
CA ARG A 204 9.94 1.25 1.73
C ARG A 204 9.83 2.24 2.89
N ALA A 205 10.84 3.08 3.04
CA ALA A 205 10.98 3.98 4.19
C ALA A 205 9.80 4.95 4.34
N SER A 206 9.25 5.48 3.25
CA SER A 206 8.11 6.42 3.33
C SER A 206 6.87 5.79 3.98
N GLU A 207 6.59 4.51 3.75
CA GLU A 207 5.54 3.81 4.49
C GLU A 207 5.80 3.84 6.00
N MET A 208 7.05 3.62 6.40
CA MET A 208 7.45 3.63 7.81
C MET A 208 7.32 5.02 8.43
N TYR A 209 7.68 6.09 7.71
CA TYR A 209 7.42 7.47 8.16
C TYR A 209 5.93 7.72 8.41
N LEU A 210 5.06 7.20 7.56
CA LEU A 210 3.61 7.35 7.69
C LEU A 210 3.03 6.50 8.82
N ILE A 211 3.54 5.27 9.04
CA ILE A 211 3.16 4.44 10.20
C ILE A 211 3.58 5.14 11.50
N GLU A 212 4.82 5.64 11.57
CA GLU A 212 5.33 6.33 12.75
C GLU A 212 4.49 7.57 13.10
N ALA A 213 4.17 8.42 12.10
CA ALA A 213 3.34 9.60 12.30
C ALA A 213 1.94 9.23 12.78
N GLU A 214 1.27 8.29 12.13
CA GLU A 214 -0.07 7.83 12.52
C GLU A 214 -0.07 7.25 13.93
N ALA A 215 0.88 6.40 14.24
CA ALA A 215 1.00 5.75 15.53
C ALA A 215 1.20 6.79 16.65
N LYS A 216 2.11 7.76 16.48
CA LYS A 216 2.35 8.84 17.46
C LYS A 216 1.10 9.69 17.69
N VAL A 217 0.35 10.02 16.63
CA VAL A 217 -0.91 10.77 16.77
C VAL A 217 -1.94 9.95 17.56
N ARG A 218 -2.10 8.66 17.24
CA ARG A 218 -3.06 7.77 17.93
C ARG A 218 -2.67 7.51 19.39
N ASP A 219 -1.39 7.50 19.68
CA ASP A 219 -0.85 7.34 21.06
C ASP A 219 -0.98 8.62 21.91
N GLY A 220 -1.47 9.72 21.34
CA GLY A 220 -1.68 10.98 22.04
C GLY A 220 -0.40 11.81 22.25
N VAL A 221 0.65 11.55 21.48
CA VAL A 221 1.82 12.43 21.44
C VAL A 221 1.40 13.81 20.95
N ALA A 222 1.96 14.88 21.51
CA ALA A 222 1.67 16.25 21.12
C ALA A 222 1.80 16.41 19.59
N LEU A 223 0.77 16.98 18.93
CA LEU A 223 0.63 16.96 17.46
C LEU A 223 1.84 17.52 16.71
N ASN A 224 2.46 18.60 17.24
CA ASN A 224 3.68 19.18 16.67
C ASN A 224 4.89 18.23 16.72
N GLN A 225 4.92 17.28 17.62
CA GLN A 225 5.94 16.23 17.68
C GLN A 225 5.54 15.00 16.87
N ALA A 226 4.26 14.63 16.90
CA ALA A 226 3.74 13.48 16.22
C ALA A 226 3.86 13.60 14.69
N VAL A 227 3.77 14.81 14.13
CA VAL A 227 3.87 15.06 12.68
C VAL A 227 5.29 15.20 12.14
N ILE A 228 6.33 15.14 12.97
CA ILE A 228 7.73 15.24 12.50
C ILE A 228 8.03 14.21 11.40
N PRO A 229 7.68 12.92 11.52
CA PRO A 229 7.91 11.97 10.44
C PRO A 229 7.11 12.30 9.17
N LEU A 230 5.86 12.73 9.29
CA LEU A 230 5.05 13.21 8.16
C LEU A 230 5.74 14.38 7.47
N ASN A 231 6.20 15.38 8.22
CA ASN A 231 6.85 16.56 7.68
C ASN A 231 8.19 16.24 7.01
N THR A 232 8.94 15.28 7.55
CA THR A 232 10.16 14.77 6.90
C THR A 232 9.85 14.21 5.51
N LEU A 233 8.80 13.40 5.39
CA LEU A 233 8.34 12.88 4.10
C LEU A 233 7.85 13.99 3.17
N ARG A 234 6.99 14.89 3.65
CA ARG A 234 6.43 16.00 2.88
C ARG A 234 7.52 16.92 2.32
N ASN A 235 8.52 17.26 3.13
CA ASN A 235 9.67 18.05 2.70
C ASN A 235 10.47 17.34 1.59
N ALA A 236 10.66 16.04 1.70
CA ALA A 236 11.29 15.23 0.65
C ALA A 236 10.47 15.23 -0.65
N ARG A 237 9.15 15.41 -0.57
CA ARG A 237 8.25 15.53 -1.72
C ARG A 237 8.09 16.98 -2.22
N GLY A 238 8.77 17.96 -1.60
CA GLY A 238 8.75 19.37 -2.04
C GLY A 238 7.52 20.17 -1.59
N VAL A 239 6.71 19.66 -0.64
CA VAL A 239 5.43 20.28 -0.26
C VAL A 239 5.42 21.01 1.08
N GLY A 240 6.54 21.01 1.80
CA GLY A 240 6.68 21.69 3.09
C GLY A 240 5.91 21.05 4.25
N ASP A 241 6.05 21.65 5.42
CA ASP A 241 5.45 21.16 6.66
C ASP A 241 3.92 21.27 6.66
N TYR A 242 3.27 20.31 7.28
CA TYR A 242 1.85 20.38 7.62
C TYR A 242 1.67 21.17 8.92
N ASP A 243 0.95 22.27 8.84
CA ASP A 243 0.65 23.10 10.00
C ASP A 243 -0.47 22.49 10.85
N VAL A 244 -0.14 22.16 12.09
CA VAL A 244 -1.07 21.59 13.07
C VAL A 244 -1.75 22.64 13.95
N THR A 245 -1.51 23.94 13.74
CA THR A 245 -2.07 25.02 14.52
C THR A 245 -3.61 25.00 14.44
N GLY A 246 -4.28 24.83 15.59
CA GLY A 246 -5.74 24.76 15.66
C GLY A 246 -6.35 23.46 15.09
N LYS A 247 -5.56 22.46 14.75
CA LYS A 247 -6.02 21.17 14.25
C LYS A 247 -6.35 20.23 15.41
N SER A 248 -7.38 19.42 15.21
CA SER A 248 -7.70 18.29 16.07
C SER A 248 -6.82 17.08 15.74
N GLN A 249 -6.79 16.10 16.63
CA GLN A 249 -6.16 14.80 16.37
C GLN A 249 -6.75 14.13 15.12
N GLU A 250 -8.07 14.24 14.93
CA GLU A 250 -8.78 13.69 13.76
C GLU A 250 -8.36 14.37 12.46
N ASP A 251 -8.21 15.70 12.44
CA ASP A 251 -7.71 16.44 11.26
C ASP A 251 -6.33 15.95 10.85
N VAL A 252 -5.43 15.75 11.82
CA VAL A 252 -4.07 15.27 11.58
C VAL A 252 -4.07 13.83 11.08
N LEU A 253 -4.88 12.95 11.67
CA LEU A 253 -5.03 11.57 11.20
C LEU A 253 -5.56 11.51 9.76
N ASN A 254 -6.55 12.34 9.43
CA ASN A 254 -7.10 12.41 8.07
C ASN A 254 -6.05 12.87 7.05
N GLU A 255 -5.19 13.85 7.40
CA GLU A 255 -4.08 14.24 6.53
C GLU A 255 -3.04 13.14 6.36
N ILE A 256 -2.67 12.43 7.44
CA ILE A 256 -1.75 11.28 7.35
C ILE A 256 -2.32 10.18 6.45
N LEU A 257 -3.61 9.86 6.58
CA LEU A 257 -4.27 8.86 5.74
C LEU A 257 -4.37 9.33 4.28
N MET A 258 -4.57 10.64 4.04
CA MET A 258 -4.54 11.21 2.70
C MET A 258 -3.12 11.15 2.12
N GLU A 259 -2.08 11.47 2.91
CA GLU A 259 -0.70 11.35 2.46
C GLU A 259 -0.33 9.89 2.17
N ARG A 260 -0.81 8.93 2.95
CA ARG A 260 -0.67 7.49 2.63
C ARG A 260 -1.29 7.17 1.28
N ARG A 261 -2.44 7.72 0.98
CA ARG A 261 -3.14 7.51 -0.30
C ARG A 261 -2.37 8.07 -1.49
N ARG A 262 -1.78 9.28 -1.33
CA ARG A 262 -0.91 9.91 -2.36
C ARG A 262 0.37 9.11 -2.54
N GLU A 263 1.03 8.79 -1.43
CA GLU A 263 2.36 8.19 -1.42
C GLU A 263 2.34 6.72 -1.85
N LEU A 264 1.41 5.93 -1.32
CA LEU A 264 1.38 4.47 -1.48
C LEU A 264 0.42 4.01 -2.59
N TRP A 265 0.01 4.91 -3.49
CA TRP A 265 -0.84 4.55 -4.62
C TRP A 265 -0.20 3.42 -5.45
N GLY A 266 -1.00 2.38 -5.76
CA GLY A 266 -0.57 1.21 -6.54
C GLY A 266 0.23 0.16 -5.77
N GLU A 267 0.54 0.36 -4.48
CA GLU A 267 1.33 -0.55 -3.66
C GLU A 267 0.50 -1.52 -2.79
N GLY A 268 -0.81 -1.58 -3.02
CA GLY A 268 -1.70 -2.56 -2.37
C GLY A 268 -2.26 -2.15 -1.00
N PHE A 269 -2.02 -0.92 -0.53
CA PHE A 269 -2.45 -0.48 0.81
C PHE A 269 -3.90 0.03 0.87
N GLY A 270 -4.51 0.40 -0.25
CA GLY A 270 -5.80 1.10 -0.25
C GLY A 270 -6.91 0.34 0.48
N ILE A 271 -7.13 -0.94 0.16
CA ILE A 271 -8.20 -1.73 0.79
C ILE A 271 -7.86 -2.07 2.26
N THR A 272 -6.61 -2.34 2.58
CA THR A 272 -6.20 -2.63 3.95
C THR A 272 -6.30 -1.41 4.85
N ASP A 273 -5.99 -0.21 4.35
CA ASP A 273 -6.20 1.04 5.08
C ASP A 273 -7.70 1.31 5.30
N ILE A 274 -8.56 1.09 4.32
CA ILE A 274 -10.02 1.18 4.47
C ILE A 274 -10.53 0.23 5.55
N LEU A 275 -10.10 -1.03 5.52
CA LEU A 275 -10.53 -2.05 6.48
C LEU A 275 -10.06 -1.73 7.90
N ARG A 276 -8.76 -1.43 8.10
CA ARG A 276 -8.20 -1.18 9.43
C ARG A 276 -8.73 0.09 10.10
N THR A 277 -9.06 1.10 9.30
CA THR A 277 -9.68 2.33 9.80
C THR A 277 -11.21 2.25 9.89
N GLN A 278 -11.79 1.11 9.53
CA GLN A 278 -13.24 0.89 9.44
C GLN A 278 -13.93 1.93 8.55
N GLY A 279 -13.22 2.38 7.52
CA GLY A 279 -13.68 3.34 6.53
C GLY A 279 -14.50 2.71 5.41
N SER A 280 -14.71 3.48 4.37
CA SER A 280 -15.42 3.07 3.15
C SER A 280 -14.62 3.46 1.91
N VAL A 281 -14.82 2.73 0.82
CA VAL A 281 -14.38 3.20 -0.50
C VAL A 281 -15.10 4.50 -0.81
N VAL A 282 -14.35 5.50 -1.25
CA VAL A 282 -14.90 6.77 -1.75
C VAL A 282 -14.55 6.88 -3.22
N ARG A 283 -15.59 6.90 -4.07
CA ARG A 283 -15.47 7.16 -5.51
C ARG A 283 -16.46 8.23 -5.88
N THR A 284 -15.96 9.31 -6.47
CA THR A 284 -16.77 10.44 -6.90
C THR A 284 -16.83 10.47 -8.42
N ALA A 285 -18.02 10.68 -8.98
CA ALA A 285 -18.15 10.94 -10.42
C ALA A 285 -17.46 12.26 -10.75
N LEU A 286 -16.90 12.36 -11.96
CA LEU A 286 -16.44 13.65 -12.46
C LEU A 286 -17.63 14.61 -12.57
N SER A 287 -17.40 15.88 -12.23
CA SER A 287 -18.39 16.92 -12.44
C SER A 287 -18.73 17.09 -13.93
N ASP A 288 -19.92 17.61 -14.23
CA ASP A 288 -20.34 17.91 -15.61
C ASP A 288 -19.35 18.84 -16.32
N GLU A 289 -18.71 19.76 -15.60
CA GLU A 289 -17.72 20.67 -16.12
C GLU A 289 -16.43 19.93 -16.50
N MET A 290 -15.92 19.09 -15.59
CA MET A 290 -14.75 18.25 -15.88
C MET A 290 -14.98 17.34 -17.08
N GLN A 291 -16.14 16.68 -17.19
CA GLN A 291 -16.46 15.78 -18.29
C GLN A 291 -16.56 16.49 -19.65
N LYS A 292 -16.81 17.80 -19.67
CA LYS A 292 -16.95 18.61 -20.89
C LYS A 292 -15.69 19.40 -21.27
N THR A 293 -14.73 19.48 -20.35
CA THR A 293 -13.47 20.19 -20.57
C THR A 293 -12.44 19.24 -21.19
N GLU A 294 -12.22 19.34 -22.48
CA GLU A 294 -11.25 18.51 -23.20
C GLU A 294 -9.83 18.69 -22.64
N VAL A 295 -9.11 17.58 -22.52
CA VAL A 295 -7.71 17.52 -22.07
C VAL A 295 -6.84 16.93 -23.19
N ASP A 296 -5.54 17.24 -23.13
CA ASP A 296 -4.55 16.68 -24.05
C ASP A 296 -4.16 15.27 -23.59
N CYS A 297 -4.64 14.27 -24.32
CA CYS A 297 -4.38 12.85 -24.03
C CYS A 297 -3.21 12.35 -24.87
N TRP A 298 -2.22 11.79 -24.18
CA TRP A 298 -1.08 11.13 -24.81
C TRP A 298 -1.54 9.92 -25.64
N GLN A 299 -1.00 9.80 -26.83
CA GLN A 299 -1.21 8.69 -27.75
C GLN A 299 0.08 7.89 -27.94
N GLU A 300 -0.05 6.63 -28.35
CA GLU A 300 1.09 5.84 -28.79
C GLU A 300 1.89 6.58 -29.89
N GLY A 301 3.22 6.58 -29.76
CA GLY A 301 4.08 7.35 -30.67
C GLY A 301 4.35 8.78 -30.23
N GLY A 302 3.82 9.23 -29.07
CA GLY A 302 4.15 10.52 -28.45
C GLY A 302 3.36 11.72 -28.93
N SER A 303 2.32 11.51 -29.75
CA SER A 303 1.38 12.58 -30.13
C SER A 303 0.35 12.84 -29.03
N PHE A 304 -0.42 13.93 -29.15
CA PHE A 304 -1.50 14.29 -28.26
C PHE A 304 -2.80 14.51 -29.03
N GLU A 305 -3.90 14.05 -28.47
CA GLU A 305 -5.25 14.28 -28.99
C GLU A 305 -6.17 14.82 -27.89
N LYS A 306 -7.10 15.69 -28.27
CA LYS A 306 -8.15 16.19 -27.37
C LYS A 306 -9.17 15.11 -27.09
N ARG A 307 -9.45 14.86 -25.80
CA ARG A 307 -10.47 13.92 -25.33
C ARG A 307 -11.18 14.47 -24.09
N ASN A 308 -12.40 14.06 -23.89
CA ASN A 308 -13.10 14.31 -22.64
C ASN A 308 -12.53 13.42 -21.54
N PRO A 309 -12.27 13.95 -20.33
CA PRO A 309 -11.84 13.19 -19.18
C PRO A 309 -12.81 12.07 -18.81
N LEU A 310 -12.25 10.92 -18.41
CA LEU A 310 -12.99 9.80 -17.86
C LEU A 310 -12.61 9.58 -16.39
N GLY A 311 -13.62 9.27 -15.58
CA GLY A 311 -13.46 8.96 -14.16
C GLY A 311 -13.93 7.55 -13.82
N HIS A 312 -14.25 7.31 -12.56
CA HIS A 312 -14.77 6.02 -12.12
C HIS A 312 -16.13 5.67 -12.75
N TRP A 313 -16.24 4.46 -13.28
CA TRP A 313 -17.49 3.91 -13.80
C TRP A 313 -18.37 3.31 -12.68
N PHE A 314 -17.75 2.65 -11.70
CA PHE A 314 -18.45 1.96 -10.62
C PHE A 314 -18.39 2.81 -9.35
N LEU A 315 -19.50 3.44 -9.03
CA LEU A 315 -19.67 4.32 -7.87
C LEU A 315 -20.34 3.60 -6.68
N ASN A 316 -20.72 2.34 -6.88
CA ASN A 316 -21.44 1.51 -5.91
C ASN A 316 -20.90 0.08 -5.91
N PHE A 317 -21.30 -0.73 -4.93
CA PHE A 317 -21.10 -2.17 -4.98
C PHE A 317 -21.79 -2.81 -6.20
N PRO A 318 -21.39 -4.05 -6.62
CA PRO A 318 -22.02 -4.74 -7.75
C PRO A 318 -23.53 -4.94 -7.63
N ASN A 319 -24.08 -4.94 -6.41
CA ASN A 319 -25.52 -5.03 -6.16
C ASN A 319 -26.24 -3.67 -6.22
N GLY A 320 -25.57 -2.60 -6.64
CA GLY A 320 -26.09 -1.24 -6.73
C GLY A 320 -26.19 -0.47 -5.41
N LYS A 321 -25.82 -1.08 -4.26
CA LYS A 321 -25.83 -0.38 -2.97
C LYS A 321 -24.59 0.51 -2.84
N PRO A 322 -24.70 1.68 -2.15
CA PRO A 322 -23.57 2.54 -1.88
C PRO A 322 -22.45 1.82 -1.13
N PHE A 323 -21.20 2.23 -1.37
CA PHE A 323 -20.09 1.78 -0.55
C PHE A 323 -20.32 2.17 0.91
N THR A 324 -20.18 1.20 1.81
CA THR A 324 -20.37 1.39 3.24
C THR A 324 -19.22 0.77 4.02
N ALA A 325 -18.90 1.36 5.17
CA ALA A 325 -17.91 0.84 6.08
C ALA A 325 -18.25 -0.59 6.53
N ASN A 326 -17.20 -1.40 6.76
CA ASN A 326 -17.32 -2.78 7.24
C ASN A 326 -18.21 -3.70 6.36
N SER A 327 -18.33 -3.42 5.06
CA SER A 327 -19.04 -4.29 4.14
C SER A 327 -18.27 -5.59 3.90
N THR A 328 -18.98 -6.73 3.90
CA THR A 328 -18.39 -8.03 3.55
C THR A 328 -17.90 -8.12 2.10
N TYR A 329 -18.32 -7.20 1.23
CA TYR A 329 -17.75 -7.08 -0.12
C TYR A 329 -16.26 -6.72 -0.16
N TYR A 330 -15.70 -6.24 0.96
CA TYR A 330 -14.27 -5.95 1.07
C TYR A 330 -13.44 -7.17 1.46
N LEU A 331 -14.09 -8.26 1.88
CA LEU A 331 -13.41 -9.48 2.30
C LEU A 331 -13.43 -10.54 1.20
N TYR A 332 -12.38 -11.35 1.15
CA TYR A 332 -12.36 -12.51 0.29
C TYR A 332 -13.28 -13.62 0.84
N ALA A 333 -14.02 -14.24 -0.06
CA ALA A 333 -14.76 -15.45 0.26
C ALA A 333 -13.80 -16.64 0.43
N ILE A 334 -14.11 -17.51 1.37
CA ILE A 334 -13.37 -18.77 1.50
C ILE A 334 -13.59 -19.59 0.21
N PRO A 335 -12.53 -20.10 -0.43
CA PRO A 335 -12.65 -20.90 -1.63
C PRO A 335 -13.56 -22.11 -1.42
N GLN A 336 -14.46 -22.40 -2.36
CA GLN A 336 -15.40 -23.53 -2.26
C GLN A 336 -14.67 -24.87 -2.10
N LYS A 337 -13.48 -25.01 -2.69
CA LYS A 337 -12.64 -26.21 -2.53
C LYS A 337 -12.23 -26.43 -1.05
N GLU A 338 -11.91 -25.35 -0.34
CA GLU A 338 -11.57 -25.42 1.09
C GLU A 338 -12.80 -25.81 1.91
N ILE A 339 -13.96 -25.21 1.65
CA ILE A 339 -15.22 -25.56 2.33
C ILE A 339 -15.54 -27.04 2.14
N ASN A 340 -15.35 -27.58 0.93
CA ASN A 340 -15.64 -28.97 0.62
C ASN A 340 -14.64 -29.96 1.22
N ALA A 341 -13.39 -29.56 1.41
CA ALA A 341 -12.29 -30.43 1.86
C ALA A 341 -12.04 -30.33 3.38
N ASN A 342 -12.46 -29.26 4.03
CA ASN A 342 -12.22 -29.01 5.44
C ASN A 342 -13.53 -28.92 6.23
N PRO A 343 -13.94 -30.01 6.91
CA PRO A 343 -15.19 -30.06 7.68
C PRO A 343 -15.15 -29.17 8.95
N ASN A 344 -14.01 -28.59 9.27
CA ASN A 344 -13.79 -27.76 10.47
C ASN A 344 -13.90 -26.25 10.22
N ILE A 345 -14.26 -25.84 8.98
CA ILE A 345 -14.40 -24.40 8.60
C ILE A 345 -15.86 -23.95 8.61
#